data_ffc844f10d5bd2e53ad9f62dededa631
#
_entry.id   ffc844f10d5bd2e53ad9f62dededa631
#
_cell.length_a   1.000
_cell.length_b   1.000
_cell.length_c   1.000
_cell.angle_alpha   90.00
_cell.angle_beta   90.00
_cell.angle_gamma   90.00
#
_symmetry.space_group_name_H-M   'P 1'
#
loop_
_entity.id
_entity.type
_entity.pdbx_description
1 polymer ?
#
loop_
_entity_poly.entity_id
_entity_poly.type
_entity_poly.pdbx_seq_one_letter_code
_entity_poly.pdbx_strand_id
1 'polypeptide(L)'
;MKKIIVTAFCAILSAMAASTASAQAPAGSQVATGQQVTSGMAVVEFSANMMREEPDYAAELGDQALMGTIVEVLGREGTWVKVKSPEPYTAWVTDMGLVEMSPKQIEDYLEAPKYICTVPVSHVYEEPSLKSRIVSELLLGDIVRILYKTITHTRGSLKGYDEGRAVLTKKFVGVVLPSGKTGYVPAKDVDVFYRWAKEKKARSGETESFGEDVIRTSCLFLGVPYMWGGTSIKNVDCSGLVRSAYFANGVLLPRNASQQARVGEGVDIFSASGEVDWKDLKAGDLVFWGREATEDAPAKATHVGLYIGDGKFIHSAQIVRISSLDKDDPDFYDRRPILARRIIGHVDEEGKGIISTFRSPHYFPVQ
;
A
#
# COMPACT_ATOMS: atom_id res chain seq x y z
N MET A 1 -19.05 51.01 22.79
CA MET A 1 -18.09 51.47 23.83
C MET A 1 -17.84 50.32 24.80
N LYS A 2 -16.69 49.68 24.73
CA LYS A 2 -15.96 49.01 25.81
C LYS A 2 -14.62 48.56 25.23
N LYS A 3 -13.58 49.25 25.69
CA LYS A 3 -12.17 49.03 25.38
C LYS A 3 -11.71 47.79 26.14
N ILE A 4 -10.98 46.91 25.48
CA ILE A 4 -10.22 45.82 26.13
C ILE A 4 -8.74 46.16 26.01
N ILE A 5 -8.11 46.18 27.17
CA ILE A 5 -6.71 46.57 27.44
C ILE A 5 -5.81 45.40 27.08
N VAL A 6 -4.78 45.67 26.27
CA VAL A 6 -3.66 44.78 26.02
C VAL A 6 -2.56 45.11 27.02
N THR A 7 -2.17 44.19 27.89
CA THR A 7 -1.04 44.32 28.79
C THR A 7 0.16 43.58 28.25
N ALA A 8 1.19 44.32 27.88
CA ALA A 8 2.51 43.82 27.52
C ALA A 8 3.28 43.38 28.77
N PHE A 9 3.99 42.28 28.70
CA PHE A 9 5.00 41.89 29.69
C PHE A 9 6.39 42.00 29.06
N CYS A 10 7.18 42.91 29.64
CA CYS A 10 8.54 43.22 29.27
C CYS A 10 9.54 42.23 29.90
N ALA A 11 10.63 42.09 29.20
CA ALA A 11 11.83 41.28 29.48
C ALA A 11 12.54 41.63 30.80
N ILE A 12 13.18 40.64 31.40
CA ILE A 12 14.31 40.83 32.32
C ILE A 12 15.50 40.00 31.77
N LEU A 13 16.49 40.70 31.25
CA LEU A 13 17.85 40.23 31.07
C LEU A 13 18.55 40.25 32.42
N SER A 14 19.20 39.15 32.80
CA SER A 14 20.27 39.15 33.79
C SER A 14 21.45 38.35 33.24
N ALA A 15 22.52 39.05 32.98
CA ALA A 15 23.84 38.56 32.66
C ALA A 15 24.48 37.95 33.91
N MET A 16 25.06 36.75 33.80
CA MET A 16 26.09 36.28 34.72
C MET A 16 27.26 35.67 33.95
N ALA A 17 28.42 36.04 34.44
CA ALA A 17 29.74 35.95 33.83
C ALA A 17 30.29 34.54 33.67
N ALA A 18 31.18 34.41 32.72
CA ALA A 18 31.99 33.26 32.40
C ALA A 18 32.91 32.83 33.53
N SER A 19 32.98 31.53 33.79
CA SER A 19 34.10 30.87 34.47
C SER A 19 34.56 29.73 33.57
N THR A 20 35.73 29.91 32.99
CA THR A 20 36.47 28.91 32.22
C THR A 20 37.07 27.88 33.17
N ALA A 21 36.59 26.65 33.13
CA ALA A 21 37.28 25.48 33.63
C ALA A 21 37.49 24.49 32.49
N SER A 22 38.73 24.36 32.05
CA SER A 22 39.17 23.33 31.12
C SER A 22 39.14 21.97 31.82
N ALA A 23 38.23 21.12 31.42
CA ALA A 23 38.26 19.70 31.77
C ALA A 23 38.61 18.89 30.51
N GLN A 24 39.77 18.24 30.54
CA GLN A 24 40.23 17.26 29.55
C GLN A 24 39.21 16.14 29.41
N ALA A 25 38.83 15.87 28.15
CA ALA A 25 38.03 14.68 27.80
C ALA A 25 38.84 13.42 27.97
N PRO A 26 38.28 12.33 28.56
CA PRO A 26 38.92 11.03 28.48
C PRO A 26 38.79 10.45 27.08
N ALA A 27 39.89 9.83 26.65
CA ALA A 27 40.07 9.18 25.37
C ALA A 27 39.04 8.08 25.10
N GLY A 28 38.50 8.09 23.91
CA GLY A 28 38.01 7.00 23.06
C GLY A 28 37.48 5.73 23.73
N SER A 29 36.15 5.62 23.76
CA SER A 29 35.53 4.32 23.51
C SER A 29 34.98 4.35 22.08
N GLN A 30 35.65 3.65 21.18
CA GLN A 30 35.09 3.30 19.88
C GLN A 30 33.87 2.42 20.15
N VAL A 31 32.69 2.97 19.97
CA VAL A 31 31.48 2.17 19.84
C VAL A 31 31.61 1.44 18.51
N ALA A 32 31.91 0.17 18.58
CA ALA A 32 31.87 -0.74 17.47
C ALA A 32 30.43 -0.78 16.95
N THR A 33 30.16 -0.05 15.87
CA THR A 33 28.93 -0.21 15.07
C THR A 33 29.06 -1.48 14.25
N GLY A 34 28.94 -2.62 14.93
CA GLY A 34 28.70 -3.91 14.30
C GLY A 34 27.21 -4.02 13.99
N GLN A 35 26.76 -3.51 12.86
CA GLN A 35 25.47 -3.89 12.30
C GLN A 35 25.53 -5.38 11.95
N GLN A 36 25.00 -6.23 12.84
CA GLN A 36 24.62 -7.59 12.46
C GLN A 36 23.43 -7.46 11.50
N VAL A 37 23.69 -7.57 10.21
CA VAL A 37 22.65 -7.75 9.20
C VAL A 37 22.11 -9.17 9.35
N THR A 38 21.13 -9.33 10.23
CA THR A 38 20.30 -10.55 10.26
C THR A 38 19.19 -10.32 9.24
N SER A 39 19.37 -10.85 8.03
CA SER A 39 18.28 -10.94 7.06
C SER A 39 17.17 -11.78 7.68
N GLY A 40 16.04 -11.17 7.96
CA GLY A 40 14.86 -11.79 8.55
C GLY A 40 13.63 -11.43 7.72
N MET A 41 12.50 -11.94 8.16
CA MET A 41 11.20 -11.61 7.60
C MET A 41 10.28 -11.11 8.72
N ALA A 42 9.38 -10.21 8.39
CA ALA A 42 8.36 -9.73 9.30
C ALA A 42 7.01 -9.62 8.59
N VAL A 43 5.94 -9.62 9.37
CA VAL A 43 4.57 -9.38 8.90
C VAL A 43 4.11 -8.04 9.45
N VAL A 44 3.52 -7.21 8.60
CA VAL A 44 2.99 -5.90 8.98
C VAL A 44 1.78 -6.06 9.89
N GLU A 45 1.80 -5.39 11.05
CA GLU A 45 0.75 -5.44 12.09
C GLU A 45 -0.25 -4.29 11.96
N PHE A 46 0.18 -3.11 11.54
CA PHE A 46 -0.72 -1.95 11.40
C PHE A 46 -1.51 -2.02 10.11
N SER A 47 -2.76 -1.53 10.11
CA SER A 47 -3.61 -1.44 8.93
C SER A 47 -2.97 -0.65 7.78
N ALA A 48 -2.15 0.35 8.10
CA ALA A 48 -1.26 1.02 7.15
C ALA A 48 0.02 1.42 7.90
N ASN A 49 1.11 0.68 7.70
CA ASN A 49 2.40 1.00 8.32
C ASN A 49 3.15 2.02 7.46
N MET A 50 3.53 3.14 8.08
CA MET A 50 4.22 4.25 7.40
C MET A 50 5.67 3.88 7.12
N MET A 51 6.06 3.89 5.85
CA MET A 51 7.39 3.58 5.36
C MET A 51 8.14 4.86 4.99
N ARG A 52 9.17 5.22 5.76
CA ARG A 52 9.93 6.47 5.62
C ARG A 52 11.26 6.27 4.93
N GLU A 53 11.74 7.30 4.25
CA GLU A 53 13.02 7.26 3.53
C GLU A 53 14.23 7.11 4.49
N GLU A 54 14.12 7.66 5.71
CA GLU A 54 15.14 7.59 6.75
C GLU A 54 14.52 7.19 8.10
N PRO A 55 15.32 6.70 9.08
CA PRO A 55 14.86 6.27 10.39
C PRO A 55 14.53 7.48 11.30
N ASP A 56 13.63 8.34 10.86
CA ASP A 56 13.20 9.55 11.55
C ASP A 56 11.71 9.80 11.29
N TYR A 57 10.97 10.23 12.34
CA TYR A 57 9.56 10.62 12.20
C TYR A 57 9.35 11.87 11.33
N ALA A 58 10.36 12.73 11.20
CA ALA A 58 10.34 13.91 10.34
C ALA A 58 10.72 13.61 8.88
N ALA A 59 11.27 12.40 8.62
CA ALA A 59 11.64 12.00 7.27
C ALA A 59 10.43 11.87 6.35
N GLU A 60 10.67 12.03 5.06
CA GLU A 60 9.67 11.90 4.01
C GLU A 60 9.02 10.50 4.03
N LEU A 61 7.71 10.46 3.85
CA LEU A 61 6.98 9.23 3.66
C LEU A 61 7.15 8.78 2.20
N GLY A 62 7.65 7.57 1.99
CA GLY A 62 7.85 7.01 0.65
C GLY A 62 6.77 6.02 0.24
N ASP A 63 6.24 5.25 1.21
CA ASP A 63 5.22 4.21 0.98
C ASP A 63 4.40 3.92 2.24
N GLN A 64 3.37 3.07 2.10
CA GLN A 64 2.65 2.44 3.19
C GLN A 64 2.54 0.94 2.93
N ALA A 65 2.81 0.12 3.94
CA ALA A 65 2.58 -1.33 3.88
C ALA A 65 1.30 -1.69 4.61
N LEU A 66 0.43 -2.46 3.96
CA LEU A 66 -0.85 -2.91 4.51
C LEU A 66 -0.66 -4.08 5.47
N MET A 67 -1.58 -4.23 6.45
CA MET A 67 -1.59 -5.34 7.40
C MET A 67 -1.53 -6.70 6.70
N GLY A 68 -0.73 -7.59 7.25
CA GLY A 68 -0.57 -8.95 6.72
C GLY A 68 0.44 -9.08 5.56
N THR A 69 1.00 -7.96 5.06
CA THR A 69 2.09 -7.99 4.08
C THR A 69 3.35 -8.53 4.71
N ILE A 70 4.00 -9.50 4.06
CA ILE A 70 5.33 -9.99 4.45
C ILE A 70 6.38 -9.07 3.85
N VAL A 71 7.32 -8.60 4.68
CA VAL A 71 8.45 -7.76 4.29
C VAL A 71 9.78 -8.40 4.65
N GLU A 72 10.81 -8.16 3.83
CA GLU A 72 12.19 -8.53 4.15
C GLU A 72 12.77 -7.51 5.15
N VAL A 73 13.39 -7.97 6.23
CA VAL A 73 14.12 -7.12 7.18
C VAL A 73 15.57 -7.01 6.73
N LEU A 74 16.01 -5.79 6.42
CA LEU A 74 17.33 -5.51 5.87
C LEU A 74 18.31 -4.92 6.89
N GLY A 75 17.81 -4.32 7.98
CA GLY A 75 18.64 -3.71 9.02
C GLY A 75 17.83 -3.02 10.10
N ARG A 76 18.54 -2.45 11.10
CA ARG A 76 17.92 -1.77 12.25
C ARG A 76 18.74 -0.57 12.68
N GLU A 77 18.02 0.45 13.18
CA GLU A 77 18.58 1.61 13.86
C GLU A 77 17.63 2.04 14.99
N GLY A 78 18.00 1.74 16.24
CA GLY A 78 17.12 1.94 17.41
C GLY A 78 15.82 1.16 17.27
N THR A 79 14.68 1.86 17.30
CA THR A 79 13.34 1.29 17.10
C THR A 79 12.92 1.24 15.62
N TRP A 80 13.79 1.67 14.71
CA TRP A 80 13.53 1.63 13.29
C TRP A 80 14.06 0.35 12.64
N VAL A 81 13.28 -0.20 11.72
CA VAL A 81 13.60 -1.39 10.95
C VAL A 81 13.58 -1.04 9.48
N LYS A 82 14.68 -1.28 8.79
CA LYS A 82 14.75 -1.14 7.33
C LYS A 82 14.14 -2.36 6.68
N VAL A 83 13.12 -2.16 5.87
CA VAL A 83 12.38 -3.25 5.24
C VAL A 83 12.30 -3.08 3.73
N LYS A 84 12.05 -4.20 3.04
CA LYS A 84 11.73 -4.20 1.61
C LYS A 84 10.36 -4.86 1.41
N SER A 85 9.45 -4.15 0.75
CA SER A 85 8.11 -4.61 0.41
C SER A 85 8.10 -5.56 -0.80
N PRO A 86 6.98 -6.31 -1.02
CA PRO A 86 6.80 -7.20 -2.17
C PRO A 86 6.96 -6.50 -3.53
N GLU A 87 6.50 -5.27 -3.64
CA GLU A 87 6.66 -4.41 -4.82
C GLU A 87 7.95 -3.60 -4.71
N PRO A 88 9.10 -4.16 -4.95
CA PRO A 88 10.40 -3.87 -4.35
C PRO A 88 10.62 -2.39 -4.02
N TYR A 89 10.18 -1.99 -2.84
CA TYR A 89 10.41 -0.68 -2.26
C TYR A 89 11.11 -0.83 -0.90
N THR A 90 12.20 -0.11 -0.69
CA THR A 90 13.01 -0.18 0.52
C THR A 90 12.85 1.09 1.32
N ALA A 91 12.46 0.98 2.60
CA ALA A 91 12.25 2.11 3.48
C ALA A 91 12.34 1.70 4.95
N TRP A 92 12.17 2.65 5.87
CA TRP A 92 12.21 2.46 7.30
C TRP A 92 10.80 2.49 7.91
N VAL A 93 10.54 1.55 8.81
CA VAL A 93 9.29 1.48 9.61
C VAL A 93 9.65 1.36 11.08
N THR A 94 8.69 1.67 11.97
CA THR A 94 8.88 1.40 13.40
C THR A 94 8.68 -0.08 13.71
N ASP A 95 9.44 -0.62 14.66
CA ASP A 95 9.35 -2.02 15.11
C ASP A 95 7.95 -2.39 15.61
N MET A 96 7.24 -1.46 16.26
CA MET A 96 5.85 -1.66 16.74
C MET A 96 4.86 -2.04 15.61
N GLY A 97 5.14 -1.64 14.38
CA GLY A 97 4.31 -1.95 13.20
C GLY A 97 4.63 -3.29 12.56
N LEU A 98 5.51 -4.09 13.14
CA LEU A 98 5.97 -5.36 12.60
C LEU A 98 5.87 -6.49 13.62
N VAL A 99 5.62 -7.69 13.12
CA VAL A 99 5.78 -8.95 13.84
C VAL A 99 6.88 -9.74 13.14
N GLU A 100 8.08 -9.77 13.75
CA GLU A 100 9.18 -10.59 13.22
C GLU A 100 8.89 -12.06 13.43
N MET A 101 9.23 -12.84 12.41
CA MET A 101 8.96 -14.26 12.38
C MET A 101 10.19 -15.03 11.92
N SER A 102 10.44 -16.18 12.56
CA SER A 102 11.42 -17.14 12.08
C SER A 102 11.00 -17.70 10.70
N PRO A 103 11.94 -18.28 9.93
CA PRO A 103 11.60 -18.88 8.63
C PRO A 103 10.43 -19.88 8.69
N LYS A 104 10.38 -20.71 9.74
CA LYS A 104 9.28 -21.66 9.95
C LYS A 104 7.94 -20.96 10.23
N GLN A 105 7.95 -19.88 11.01
CA GLN A 105 6.74 -19.10 11.28
C GLN A 105 6.23 -18.37 10.02
N ILE A 106 7.13 -17.92 9.14
CA ILE A 106 6.75 -17.34 7.84
C ILE A 106 6.12 -18.41 6.93
N GLU A 107 6.72 -19.59 6.87
CA GLU A 107 6.14 -20.72 6.12
C GLU A 107 4.72 -21.04 6.64
N ASP A 108 4.57 -21.21 7.96
CA ASP A 108 3.27 -21.45 8.61
C ASP A 108 2.29 -20.28 8.37
N TYR A 109 2.77 -19.03 8.33
CA TYR A 109 1.96 -17.87 8.03
C TYR A 109 1.51 -17.84 6.56
N LEU A 110 2.38 -18.19 5.61
CA LEU A 110 2.04 -18.29 4.19
C LEU A 110 0.99 -19.39 3.93
N GLU A 111 1.13 -20.54 4.56
CA GLU A 111 0.20 -21.67 4.43
C GLU A 111 -1.14 -21.45 5.16
N ALA A 112 -1.15 -20.62 6.21
CA ALA A 112 -2.36 -20.39 6.99
C ALA A 112 -3.48 -19.80 6.13
N PRO A 113 -4.72 -20.30 6.24
CA PRO A 113 -5.88 -19.68 5.61
C PRO A 113 -6.11 -18.25 6.15
N LYS A 114 -6.45 -17.33 5.22
CA LYS A 114 -6.58 -15.90 5.47
C LYS A 114 -7.85 -15.33 4.89
N TYR A 115 -8.28 -14.21 5.45
CA TYR A 115 -9.22 -13.28 4.83
C TYR A 115 -8.49 -12.06 4.30
N ILE A 116 -9.03 -11.44 3.25
CA ILE A 116 -8.67 -10.11 2.75
C ILE A 116 -9.85 -9.17 2.97
N CYS A 117 -9.58 -7.96 3.44
CA CYS A 117 -10.59 -6.90 3.54
C CYS A 117 -10.93 -6.35 2.14
N THR A 118 -12.20 -6.35 1.79
CA THR A 118 -12.71 -5.97 0.46
C THR A 118 -13.54 -4.68 0.47
N VAL A 119 -13.65 -4.04 1.63
CA VAL A 119 -14.33 -2.74 1.81
C VAL A 119 -13.32 -1.66 2.18
N PRO A 120 -13.63 -0.37 1.95
CA PRO A 120 -12.73 0.73 2.28
C PRO A 120 -12.18 0.68 3.70
N VAL A 121 -13.05 0.52 4.70
CA VAL A 121 -12.69 0.42 6.11
C VAL A 121 -13.62 -0.56 6.80
N SER A 122 -13.06 -1.48 7.58
CA SER A 122 -13.76 -2.33 8.50
C SER A 122 -13.08 -2.30 9.87
N HIS A 123 -13.71 -2.94 10.87
CA HIS A 123 -13.16 -3.01 12.21
C HIS A 123 -13.10 -4.45 12.71
N VAL A 124 -12.07 -4.73 13.51
CA VAL A 124 -11.95 -5.96 14.29
C VAL A 124 -12.54 -5.68 15.66
N TYR A 125 -13.59 -6.41 16.03
CA TYR A 125 -14.30 -6.30 17.30
C TYR A 125 -13.85 -7.39 18.27
N GLU A 126 -13.86 -7.09 19.58
CA GLU A 126 -13.54 -8.06 20.63
C GLU A 126 -14.54 -9.23 20.68
N GLU A 127 -15.82 -8.94 20.41
CA GLU A 127 -16.90 -9.91 20.32
C GLU A 127 -17.64 -9.79 18.98
N PRO A 128 -18.41 -10.80 18.53
CA PRO A 128 -19.14 -10.76 17.26
C PRO A 128 -20.36 -9.83 17.29
N SER A 129 -20.14 -8.55 17.59
CA SER A 129 -21.13 -7.50 17.73
C SER A 129 -20.57 -6.14 17.34
N LEU A 130 -21.32 -5.37 16.55
CA LEU A 130 -20.98 -3.97 16.21
C LEU A 130 -20.97 -3.02 17.43
N LYS A 131 -21.51 -3.47 18.56
CA LYS A 131 -21.51 -2.70 19.82
C LYS A 131 -20.33 -3.06 20.73
N SER A 132 -19.55 -4.06 20.36
CA SER A 132 -18.37 -4.48 21.12
C SER A 132 -17.23 -3.48 20.93
N ARG A 133 -16.23 -3.56 21.81
CA ARG A 133 -14.99 -2.77 21.72
C ARG A 133 -14.26 -3.09 20.41
N ILE A 134 -13.81 -2.05 19.72
CA ILE A 134 -12.92 -2.18 18.56
C ILE A 134 -11.50 -2.46 19.08
N VAL A 135 -10.86 -3.50 18.56
CA VAL A 135 -9.49 -3.91 18.90
C VAL A 135 -8.47 -3.58 17.82
N SER A 136 -8.93 -3.43 16.57
CA SER A 136 -8.14 -2.97 15.42
C SER A 136 -9.06 -2.50 14.31
N GLU A 137 -8.49 -1.84 13.28
CA GLU A 137 -9.17 -1.60 12.01
C GLU A 137 -8.56 -2.44 10.90
N LEU A 138 -9.31 -2.63 9.82
CA LEU A 138 -8.86 -3.19 8.56
C LEU A 138 -9.18 -2.20 7.44
N LEU A 139 -8.23 -2.00 6.55
CA LEU A 139 -8.39 -1.21 5.33
C LEU A 139 -8.51 -2.14 4.11
N LEU A 140 -8.98 -1.58 3.01
CA LEU A 140 -9.04 -2.27 1.73
C LEU A 140 -7.69 -2.90 1.39
N GLY A 141 -7.66 -4.23 1.25
CA GLY A 141 -6.45 -4.99 0.97
C GLY A 141 -5.74 -5.58 2.18
N ASP A 142 -6.12 -5.23 3.42
CA ASP A 142 -5.56 -5.85 4.63
C ASP A 142 -5.86 -7.34 4.71
N ILE A 143 -4.86 -8.12 5.15
CA ILE A 143 -4.92 -9.58 5.19
C ILE A 143 -4.73 -10.05 6.62
N VAL A 144 -5.66 -10.89 7.09
CA VAL A 144 -5.66 -11.46 8.45
C VAL A 144 -5.90 -12.96 8.40
N ARG A 145 -5.32 -13.70 9.35
CA ARG A 145 -5.54 -15.16 9.42
C ARG A 145 -6.95 -15.49 9.90
N ILE A 146 -7.47 -16.63 9.46
CA ILE A 146 -8.76 -17.16 9.92
C ILE A 146 -8.59 -17.75 11.32
N LEU A 147 -9.49 -17.40 12.24
CA LEU A 147 -9.55 -17.99 13.57
C LEU A 147 -10.34 -19.32 13.50
N TYR A 148 -9.65 -20.43 13.80
CA TYR A 148 -10.26 -21.75 13.94
C TYR A 148 -10.54 -22.05 15.41
N LYS A 149 -11.69 -22.66 15.72
CA LYS A 149 -11.90 -23.30 17.03
C LYS A 149 -11.12 -24.62 17.02
N THR A 150 -10.17 -24.75 17.95
CA THR A 150 -9.55 -26.03 18.24
C THR A 150 -10.64 -26.95 18.78
N ILE A 151 -11.10 -27.91 17.96
CA ILE A 151 -11.95 -28.98 18.47
C ILE A 151 -11.01 -30.08 18.95
N THR A 152 -10.89 -30.20 20.26
CA THR A 152 -10.30 -31.36 20.91
C THR A 152 -11.18 -32.58 20.66
N HIS A 153 -11.04 -33.24 19.51
CA HIS A 153 -11.48 -34.62 19.32
C HIS A 153 -10.60 -35.32 18.28
N THR A 154 -9.76 -36.19 18.83
CA THR A 154 -9.32 -37.50 18.34
C THR A 154 -9.38 -37.83 16.85
N ARG A 155 -8.17 -38.12 16.33
CA ARG A 155 -7.84 -39.00 15.19
C ARG A 155 -8.37 -38.60 13.81
N GLY A 156 -7.44 -38.18 13.00
CA GLY A 156 -7.58 -38.18 11.52
C GLY A 156 -6.68 -37.09 10.92
N SER A 157 -5.69 -37.53 10.14
CA SER A 157 -4.84 -36.63 9.34
C SER A 157 -5.69 -35.71 8.46
N LEU A 158 -5.62 -34.41 8.70
CA LEU A 158 -6.23 -33.41 7.83
C LEU A 158 -5.18 -32.92 6.84
N LYS A 159 -5.08 -33.58 5.71
CA LYS A 159 -4.55 -32.97 4.46
C LYS A 159 -5.74 -32.42 3.70
N GLY A 160 -5.90 -31.10 3.69
CA GLY A 160 -6.93 -30.40 2.92
C GLY A 160 -7.42 -29.17 3.68
N TYR A 161 -7.60 -28.06 2.98
CA TYR A 161 -8.26 -26.85 3.47
C TYR A 161 -9.70 -27.22 3.89
N ASP A 162 -9.88 -27.49 5.17
CA ASP A 162 -11.22 -27.75 5.72
C ASP A 162 -11.90 -26.40 5.97
N GLU A 163 -12.74 -25.96 5.04
CA GLU A 163 -13.60 -24.78 5.18
C GLU A 163 -14.58 -24.89 6.35
N GLY A 164 -14.58 -26.04 7.03
CA GLY A 164 -15.67 -26.48 7.89
C GLY A 164 -15.70 -25.89 9.28
N ARG A 165 -14.68 -25.14 9.80
CA ARG A 165 -14.65 -24.81 11.24
C ARG A 165 -14.02 -23.47 11.60
N ALA A 166 -13.97 -22.51 10.69
CA ALA A 166 -13.77 -21.11 11.04
C ALA A 166 -14.81 -20.68 12.09
N VAL A 167 -14.40 -19.83 13.03
CA VAL A 167 -15.35 -19.25 14.00
C VAL A 167 -16.29 -18.34 13.24
N LEU A 168 -17.44 -18.90 12.85
CA LEU A 168 -18.46 -18.23 12.06
C LEU A 168 -19.70 -18.02 12.90
N THR A 169 -20.19 -16.79 12.92
CA THR A 169 -21.61 -16.52 13.18
C THR A 169 -22.25 -16.16 11.84
N LYS A 170 -23.58 -16.07 11.76
CA LYS A 170 -24.28 -15.66 10.53
C LYS A 170 -23.83 -14.27 10.00
N LYS A 171 -23.14 -13.45 10.81
CA LYS A 171 -22.81 -12.05 10.50
C LYS A 171 -21.33 -11.70 10.69
N PHE A 172 -20.57 -12.51 11.41
CA PHE A 172 -19.17 -12.25 11.75
C PHE A 172 -18.30 -13.47 11.51
N VAL A 173 -17.06 -13.23 11.14
CA VAL A 173 -15.98 -14.21 11.06
C VAL A 173 -14.93 -13.92 12.12
N GLY A 174 -14.35 -14.96 12.71
CA GLY A 174 -13.23 -14.83 13.65
C GLY A 174 -11.91 -14.66 12.89
N VAL A 175 -11.07 -13.76 13.35
CA VAL A 175 -9.78 -13.45 12.77
C VAL A 175 -8.65 -13.46 13.80
N VAL A 176 -7.42 -13.65 13.32
CA VAL A 176 -6.19 -13.56 14.10
C VAL A 176 -5.28 -12.55 13.41
N LEU A 177 -4.96 -11.46 14.10
CA LEU A 177 -4.02 -10.44 13.63
C LEU A 177 -2.58 -11.02 13.57
N PRO A 178 -1.64 -10.40 12.85
CA PRO A 178 -0.25 -10.86 12.80
C PRO A 178 0.36 -11.07 14.19
N SER A 179 0.09 -10.18 15.15
CA SER A 179 0.53 -10.27 16.56
C SER A 179 -0.05 -11.46 17.35
N GLY A 180 -1.02 -12.18 16.78
CA GLY A 180 -1.73 -13.26 17.49
C GLY A 180 -2.97 -12.80 18.25
N LYS A 181 -3.25 -11.51 18.33
CA LYS A 181 -4.52 -11.01 18.89
C LYS A 181 -5.69 -11.50 18.05
N THR A 182 -6.78 -11.86 18.72
CA THR A 182 -7.99 -12.36 18.06
C THR A 182 -9.13 -11.36 18.13
N GLY A 183 -10.08 -11.48 17.21
CA GLY A 183 -11.30 -10.70 17.19
C GLY A 183 -12.25 -11.14 16.09
N TYR A 184 -13.25 -10.32 15.81
CA TYR A 184 -14.32 -10.62 14.89
C TYR A 184 -14.53 -9.49 13.90
N VAL A 185 -14.70 -9.84 12.62
CA VAL A 185 -14.97 -8.90 11.52
C VAL A 185 -16.32 -9.21 10.91
N PRO A 186 -17.12 -8.21 10.47
CA PRO A 186 -18.34 -8.48 9.72
C PRO A 186 -18.03 -9.34 8.48
N ALA A 187 -18.73 -10.47 8.35
CA ALA A 187 -18.44 -11.44 7.28
C ALA A 187 -18.57 -10.87 5.85
N LYS A 188 -19.39 -9.82 5.69
CA LYS A 188 -19.60 -9.13 4.42
C LYS A 188 -18.42 -8.22 3.99
N ASP A 189 -17.50 -7.91 4.93
CA ASP A 189 -16.42 -6.95 4.72
C ASP A 189 -15.11 -7.63 4.29
N VAL A 190 -15.10 -8.98 4.30
CA VAL A 190 -13.91 -9.77 3.96
C VAL A 190 -14.25 -10.92 3.02
N ASP A 191 -13.26 -11.39 2.26
CA ASP A 191 -13.33 -12.62 1.46
C ASP A 191 -12.19 -13.57 1.81
N VAL A 192 -12.35 -14.87 1.50
CA VAL A 192 -11.28 -15.87 1.65
C VAL A 192 -10.16 -15.54 0.66
N PHE A 193 -8.99 -15.21 1.17
CA PHE A 193 -7.89 -14.63 0.39
C PHE A 193 -7.44 -15.51 -0.78
N TYR A 194 -7.33 -16.83 -0.57
CA TYR A 194 -6.95 -17.76 -1.65
C TYR A 194 -7.96 -17.76 -2.80
N ARG A 195 -9.26 -17.86 -2.48
CA ARG A 195 -10.33 -17.84 -3.47
C ARG A 195 -10.34 -16.53 -4.22
N TRP A 196 -10.30 -15.40 -3.48
CA TRP A 196 -10.26 -14.06 -4.04
C TRP A 196 -9.07 -13.88 -5.00
N ALA A 197 -7.84 -14.24 -4.60
CA ALA A 197 -6.65 -14.10 -5.43
C ALA A 197 -6.71 -14.95 -6.71
N LYS A 198 -7.22 -16.18 -6.60
CA LYS A 198 -7.41 -17.07 -7.74
C LYS A 198 -8.43 -16.55 -8.74
N GLU A 199 -9.56 -16.05 -8.26
CA GLU A 199 -10.61 -15.45 -9.09
C GLU A 199 -10.13 -14.16 -9.77
N LYS A 200 -9.45 -13.29 -9.03
CA LYS A 200 -8.88 -12.05 -9.58
C LYS A 200 -7.82 -12.33 -10.65
N LYS A 201 -6.94 -13.32 -10.42
CA LYS A 201 -5.96 -13.75 -11.44
C LYS A 201 -6.66 -14.24 -12.70
N ALA A 202 -7.70 -15.07 -12.59
CA ALA A 202 -8.44 -15.57 -13.75
C ALA A 202 -9.04 -14.40 -14.56
N ARG A 203 -9.62 -13.41 -13.87
CA ARG A 203 -10.23 -12.23 -14.50
C ARG A 203 -9.23 -11.25 -15.09
N SER A 204 -8.00 -11.19 -14.61
CA SER A 204 -6.98 -10.28 -15.14
C SER A 204 -6.59 -10.53 -16.61
N GLY A 205 -6.96 -11.71 -17.16
CA GLY A 205 -6.89 -12.01 -18.58
C GLY A 205 -8.12 -11.55 -19.40
N GLU A 206 -9.23 -11.19 -18.74
CA GLU A 206 -10.47 -10.69 -19.35
C GLU A 206 -10.37 -9.15 -19.42
N THR A 207 -10.17 -8.62 -20.63
CA THR A 207 -9.74 -7.22 -20.79
C THR A 207 -10.77 -6.19 -20.34
N GLU A 208 -12.04 -6.34 -20.68
CA GLU A 208 -13.04 -5.28 -20.50
C GLU A 208 -13.62 -5.28 -19.06
N SER A 209 -14.14 -6.40 -18.60
CA SER A 209 -14.74 -6.50 -17.26
C SER A 209 -13.74 -6.29 -16.13
N PHE A 210 -12.47 -6.63 -16.34
CA PHE A 210 -11.42 -6.38 -15.34
C PHE A 210 -11.07 -4.89 -15.24
N GLY A 211 -11.04 -4.18 -16.38
CA GLY A 211 -10.86 -2.72 -16.40
C GLY A 211 -11.96 -2.01 -15.61
N GLU A 212 -13.21 -2.42 -15.78
CA GLU A 212 -14.33 -1.88 -15.00
C GLU A 212 -14.20 -2.13 -13.49
N ASP A 213 -13.68 -3.30 -13.08
CA ASP A 213 -13.45 -3.60 -11.65
C ASP A 213 -12.36 -2.69 -11.05
N VAL A 214 -11.26 -2.47 -11.80
CA VAL A 214 -10.17 -1.56 -11.38
C VAL A 214 -10.68 -0.13 -11.25
N ILE A 215 -11.49 0.33 -12.22
CA ILE A 215 -12.14 1.66 -12.18
C ILE A 215 -13.07 1.75 -10.98
N ARG A 216 -13.95 0.77 -10.78
CA ARG A 216 -14.89 0.75 -9.65
C ARG A 216 -14.15 0.85 -8.33
N THR A 217 -13.01 0.15 -8.20
CA THR A 217 -12.16 0.25 -7.02
C THR A 217 -11.54 1.62 -6.88
N SER A 218 -11.02 2.22 -7.95
CA SER A 218 -10.43 3.57 -7.91
C SER A 218 -11.45 4.63 -7.49
N CYS A 219 -12.73 4.47 -7.88
CA CYS A 219 -13.81 5.38 -7.49
C CYS A 219 -14.13 5.34 -5.98
N LEU A 220 -13.74 4.29 -5.24
CA LEU A 220 -13.85 4.27 -3.78
C LEU A 220 -12.97 5.34 -3.11
N PHE A 221 -11.97 5.84 -3.82
CA PHE A 221 -11.04 6.86 -3.33
C PHE A 221 -11.45 8.30 -3.69
N LEU A 222 -12.54 8.52 -4.43
CA LEU A 222 -12.97 9.88 -4.80
C LEU A 222 -13.10 10.78 -3.56
N GLY A 223 -12.47 11.95 -3.63
CA GLY A 223 -12.43 12.93 -2.53
C GLY A 223 -11.39 12.63 -1.44
N VAL A 224 -10.67 11.49 -1.49
CA VAL A 224 -9.58 11.20 -0.54
C VAL A 224 -8.45 12.21 -0.75
N PRO A 225 -7.93 12.84 0.33
CA PRO A 225 -6.83 13.79 0.24
C PRO A 225 -5.54 13.17 -0.32
N TYR A 226 -4.82 13.96 -1.11
CA TYR A 226 -3.46 13.61 -1.53
C TYR A 226 -2.51 13.59 -0.34
N MET A 227 -1.72 12.54 -0.24
CA MET A 227 -0.58 12.48 0.66
C MET A 227 0.59 11.83 -0.08
N TRP A 228 1.72 12.51 -0.13
CA TRP A 228 2.95 11.92 -0.67
C TRP A 228 3.30 10.64 0.07
N GLY A 229 3.63 9.58 -0.65
CA GLY A 229 3.88 8.27 -0.06
C GLY A 229 2.61 7.48 0.32
N GLY A 230 1.42 8.06 0.17
CA GLY A 230 0.16 7.38 0.51
C GLY A 230 -0.19 6.26 -0.46
N THR A 231 -0.60 5.10 0.07
CA THR A 231 -1.06 3.91 -0.68
C THR A 231 -2.19 3.18 0.03
N SER A 232 -2.99 3.89 0.80
CA SER A 232 -4.15 3.32 1.51
C SER A 232 -5.40 4.16 1.28
N ILE A 233 -6.57 3.59 1.57
CA ILE A 233 -7.86 4.30 1.46
C ILE A 233 -7.94 5.56 2.36
N LYS A 234 -7.01 5.72 3.31
CA LYS A 234 -6.94 6.92 4.16
C LYS A 234 -6.37 8.11 3.41
N ASN A 235 -5.39 7.87 2.56
CA ASN A 235 -4.72 8.86 1.72
C ASN A 235 -3.86 8.17 0.67
N VAL A 236 -3.75 8.81 -0.49
CA VAL A 236 -2.96 8.27 -1.62
C VAL A 236 -2.24 9.40 -2.36
N ASP A 237 -1.06 9.09 -2.90
CA ASP A 237 -0.50 9.87 -4.01
C ASP A 237 -0.99 9.32 -5.37
N CYS A 238 -0.50 9.87 -6.46
CA CYS A 238 -0.96 9.50 -7.80
C CYS A 238 -0.69 8.02 -8.14
N SER A 239 0.51 7.53 -7.90
CA SER A 239 0.90 6.14 -8.14
C SER A 239 0.34 5.19 -7.09
N GLY A 240 0.17 5.67 -5.85
CA GLY A 240 -0.47 4.92 -4.77
C GLY A 240 -1.95 4.64 -5.02
N LEU A 241 -2.70 5.59 -5.60
CA LEU A 241 -4.08 5.37 -6.04
C LEU A 241 -4.16 4.23 -7.06
N VAL A 242 -3.34 4.32 -8.11
CA VAL A 242 -3.30 3.31 -9.19
C VAL A 242 -2.90 1.95 -8.63
N ARG A 243 -1.83 1.91 -7.84
CA ARG A 243 -1.37 0.68 -7.17
C ARG A 243 -2.44 0.06 -6.30
N SER A 244 -3.12 0.86 -5.47
CA SER A 244 -4.18 0.37 -4.57
C SER A 244 -5.39 -0.17 -5.35
N ALA A 245 -5.79 0.48 -6.43
CA ALA A 245 -6.87 0.02 -7.30
C ALA A 245 -6.53 -1.34 -7.95
N TYR A 246 -5.32 -1.49 -8.45
CA TYR A 246 -4.85 -2.76 -9.02
C TYR A 246 -4.64 -3.84 -7.98
N PHE A 247 -4.05 -3.52 -6.80
CA PHE A 247 -3.87 -4.47 -5.70
C PHE A 247 -5.19 -5.07 -5.22
N ALA A 248 -6.21 -4.23 -5.01
CA ALA A 248 -7.55 -4.70 -4.64
C ALA A 248 -8.24 -5.54 -5.73
N ASN A 249 -7.64 -5.62 -6.91
CA ASN A 249 -8.02 -6.51 -8.01
C ASN A 249 -6.95 -7.59 -8.29
N GLY A 250 -6.07 -7.86 -7.34
CA GLY A 250 -5.14 -8.98 -7.36
C GLY A 250 -3.90 -8.79 -8.25
N VAL A 251 -3.54 -7.55 -8.59
CA VAL A 251 -2.38 -7.21 -9.41
C VAL A 251 -1.42 -6.32 -8.66
N LEU A 252 -0.15 -6.70 -8.63
CA LEU A 252 0.94 -5.95 -8.00
C LEU A 252 1.60 -5.03 -9.04
N LEU A 253 1.61 -3.74 -8.75
CA LEU A 253 2.30 -2.73 -9.53
C LEU A 253 3.46 -2.11 -8.73
N PRO A 254 4.53 -1.65 -9.40
CA PRO A 254 5.61 -0.92 -8.73
C PRO A 254 5.11 0.32 -8.00
N ARG A 255 5.87 0.76 -6.98
CA ARG A 255 5.45 1.87 -6.11
C ARG A 255 5.34 3.21 -6.84
N ASN A 256 6.37 3.59 -7.61
CA ASN A 256 6.49 4.93 -8.15
C ASN A 256 5.95 5.05 -9.58
N ALA A 257 5.36 6.20 -9.94
CA ALA A 257 4.89 6.49 -11.29
C ALA A 257 5.98 6.25 -12.36
N SER A 258 7.24 6.61 -12.07
CA SER A 258 8.37 6.37 -12.98
C SER A 258 8.69 4.89 -13.19
N GLN A 259 8.38 4.02 -12.23
CA GLN A 259 8.50 2.57 -12.35
C GLN A 259 7.28 1.99 -13.07
N GLN A 260 6.06 2.45 -12.74
CA GLN A 260 4.81 2.07 -13.42
C GLN A 260 4.84 2.40 -14.92
N ALA A 261 5.52 3.48 -15.30
CA ALA A 261 5.72 3.87 -16.70
C ALA A 261 6.60 2.89 -17.51
N ARG A 262 7.23 1.90 -16.87
CA ARG A 262 8.14 0.93 -17.51
C ARG A 262 7.56 -0.48 -17.60
N VAL A 263 6.39 -0.72 -17.01
CA VAL A 263 5.74 -2.04 -17.00
C VAL A 263 4.58 -2.09 -17.99
N GLY A 264 4.10 -3.29 -18.31
CA GLY A 264 3.00 -3.49 -19.25
C GLY A 264 3.38 -3.21 -20.71
N GLU A 265 2.37 -2.92 -21.52
CA GLU A 265 2.47 -2.63 -22.94
C GLU A 265 2.34 -1.12 -23.20
N GLY A 266 3.13 -0.58 -24.14
CA GLY A 266 3.00 0.81 -24.59
C GLY A 266 1.70 1.01 -25.37
N VAL A 267 0.99 2.10 -25.09
CA VAL A 267 -0.19 2.52 -25.87
C VAL A 267 0.13 3.87 -26.51
N ASP A 268 -0.08 3.96 -27.83
CA ASP A 268 0.09 5.22 -28.53
C ASP A 268 -1.07 6.17 -28.17
N ILE A 269 -0.74 7.39 -27.79
CA ILE A 269 -1.66 8.43 -27.36
C ILE A 269 -1.47 9.73 -28.15
N PHE A 270 -0.79 9.65 -29.30
CA PHE A 270 -0.55 10.80 -30.14
C PHE A 270 -0.96 10.51 -31.58
N SER A 271 -1.62 11.49 -32.20
CA SER A 271 -1.91 11.47 -33.61
C SER A 271 -0.63 11.70 -34.43
N ALA A 272 -0.72 11.49 -35.74
CA ALA A 272 0.37 11.79 -36.68
C ALA A 272 0.81 13.26 -36.65
N SER A 273 -0.08 14.19 -36.25
CA SER A 273 0.24 15.61 -36.05
C SER A 273 0.85 15.91 -34.71
N GLY A 274 0.98 14.89 -33.82
CA GLY A 274 1.51 15.04 -32.46
C GLY A 274 0.48 15.56 -31.43
N GLU A 275 -0.79 15.71 -31.80
CA GLU A 275 -1.86 16.03 -30.86
C GLU A 275 -2.22 14.82 -29.99
N VAL A 276 -2.74 15.05 -28.78
CA VAL A 276 -3.21 13.98 -27.91
C VAL A 276 -4.42 13.29 -28.54
N ASP A 277 -4.32 11.97 -28.68
CA ASP A 277 -5.36 11.11 -29.25
C ASP A 277 -5.55 9.88 -28.37
N TRP A 278 -6.67 9.79 -27.68
CA TRP A 278 -6.96 8.72 -26.71
C TRP A 278 -7.81 7.57 -27.26
N LYS A 279 -8.00 7.49 -28.58
CA LYS A 279 -8.86 6.46 -29.23
C LYS A 279 -8.42 5.02 -28.95
N ASP A 280 -7.10 4.80 -28.74
CA ASP A 280 -6.52 3.48 -28.49
C ASP A 280 -6.45 3.15 -26.98
N LEU A 281 -6.77 4.12 -26.10
CA LEU A 281 -6.86 3.89 -24.66
C LEU A 281 -8.09 3.04 -24.32
N LYS A 282 -7.90 2.12 -23.38
CA LYS A 282 -8.96 1.27 -22.81
C LYS A 282 -9.09 1.53 -21.32
N ALA A 283 -10.28 1.30 -20.78
CA ALA A 283 -10.55 1.34 -19.35
C ALA A 283 -9.51 0.55 -18.56
N GLY A 284 -8.85 1.21 -17.61
CA GLY A 284 -7.75 0.62 -16.83
C GLY A 284 -6.34 0.97 -17.35
N ASP A 285 -6.17 1.54 -18.53
CA ASP A 285 -4.85 1.99 -18.99
C ASP A 285 -4.30 3.11 -18.09
N LEU A 286 -2.99 3.18 -17.96
CA LEU A 286 -2.28 4.20 -17.19
C LEU A 286 -1.81 5.31 -18.12
N VAL A 287 -2.15 6.56 -17.80
CA VAL A 287 -1.68 7.75 -18.52
C VAL A 287 -0.69 8.49 -17.63
N PHE A 288 0.44 8.92 -18.21
CA PHE A 288 1.54 9.51 -17.45
C PHE A 288 1.86 10.92 -17.92
N TRP A 289 2.21 11.77 -16.96
CA TRP A 289 2.70 13.13 -17.15
C TRP A 289 4.08 13.28 -16.51
N GLY A 290 4.87 14.20 -17.04
CA GLY A 290 6.21 14.45 -16.53
C GLY A 290 7.08 15.19 -17.54
N ARG A 291 8.38 14.87 -17.55
CA ARG A 291 9.33 15.41 -18.51
C ARG A 291 9.38 14.49 -19.74
N GLU A 292 9.19 15.06 -20.92
CA GLU A 292 9.36 14.35 -22.18
C GLU A 292 10.82 13.89 -22.38
N ALA A 293 11.02 12.93 -23.25
CA ALA A 293 12.36 12.54 -23.67
C ALA A 293 13.04 13.68 -24.41
N THR A 294 14.34 13.84 -24.22
CA THR A 294 15.21 14.72 -24.96
C THR A 294 16.35 13.91 -25.57
N GLU A 295 17.20 14.51 -26.42
CA GLU A 295 18.37 13.82 -26.96
C GLU A 295 19.29 13.29 -25.85
N ASP A 296 19.38 14.00 -24.71
CA ASP A 296 20.29 13.67 -23.61
C ASP A 296 19.65 12.87 -22.48
N ALA A 297 18.31 12.73 -22.43
CA ALA A 297 17.65 12.09 -21.31
C ALA A 297 16.29 11.44 -21.70
N PRO A 298 16.02 10.20 -21.19
CA PRO A 298 14.74 9.55 -21.42
C PRO A 298 13.59 10.30 -20.74
N ALA A 299 12.37 10.04 -21.19
CA ALA A 299 11.16 10.54 -20.53
C ALA A 299 11.14 10.12 -19.06
N LYS A 300 10.68 11.01 -18.17
CA LYS A 300 10.55 10.76 -16.74
C LYS A 300 9.13 11.05 -16.27
N ALA A 301 8.36 10.02 -16.03
CA ALA A 301 7.02 10.14 -15.44
C ALA A 301 7.13 10.61 -13.98
N THR A 302 6.36 11.63 -13.63
CA THR A 302 6.25 12.19 -12.28
C THR A 302 4.81 12.19 -11.77
N HIS A 303 3.83 11.91 -12.64
CA HIS A 303 2.43 11.80 -12.31
C HIS A 303 1.79 10.70 -13.16
N VAL A 304 0.74 10.09 -12.62
CA VAL A 304 -0.04 9.02 -13.28
C VAL A 304 -1.52 9.17 -12.96
N GLY A 305 -2.36 8.85 -13.93
CA GLY A 305 -3.80 8.68 -13.79
C GLY A 305 -4.26 7.36 -14.41
N LEU A 306 -5.39 6.87 -13.96
CA LEU A 306 -6.07 5.68 -14.50
C LEU A 306 -7.14 6.12 -15.47
N TYR A 307 -7.04 5.71 -16.73
CA TYR A 307 -8.03 6.01 -17.76
C TYR A 307 -9.34 5.26 -17.51
N ILE A 308 -10.46 5.97 -17.57
CA ILE A 308 -11.78 5.44 -17.23
C ILE A 308 -12.76 5.42 -18.42
N GLY A 309 -12.33 5.86 -19.60
CA GLY A 309 -13.15 5.96 -20.83
C GLY A 309 -13.48 7.41 -21.20
N ASP A 310 -13.93 7.63 -22.41
CA ASP A 310 -14.43 8.89 -22.95
C ASP A 310 -13.50 10.11 -22.72
N GLY A 311 -12.18 9.89 -22.89
CA GLY A 311 -11.16 10.92 -22.63
C GLY A 311 -10.96 11.26 -21.15
N LYS A 312 -11.61 10.57 -20.21
CA LYS A 312 -11.54 10.84 -18.78
C LYS A 312 -10.58 9.90 -18.04
N PHE A 313 -10.01 10.39 -16.95
CA PHE A 313 -9.14 9.61 -16.07
C PHE A 313 -9.31 10.03 -14.62
N ILE A 314 -9.11 9.08 -13.69
CA ILE A 314 -9.09 9.34 -12.26
C ILE A 314 -7.65 9.42 -11.78
N HIS A 315 -7.33 10.41 -10.97
CA HIS A 315 -6.00 10.61 -10.41
C HIS A 315 -6.05 11.27 -9.02
N SER A 316 -4.95 11.16 -8.27
CA SER A 316 -4.75 11.90 -7.03
C SER A 316 -3.88 13.15 -7.29
N ALA A 317 -4.51 14.33 -7.19
CA ALA A 317 -3.85 15.63 -7.32
C ALA A 317 -4.56 16.62 -6.38
N GLN A 318 -3.99 16.89 -5.20
CA GLN A 318 -4.59 17.53 -4.02
C GLN A 318 -5.68 16.66 -3.36
N ILE A 319 -6.63 16.17 -4.13
CA ILE A 319 -7.62 15.14 -3.79
C ILE A 319 -7.70 14.14 -4.94
N VAL A 320 -8.27 12.97 -4.69
CA VAL A 320 -8.66 12.05 -5.77
C VAL A 320 -9.87 12.61 -6.50
N ARG A 321 -9.72 12.81 -7.82
CA ARG A 321 -10.75 13.38 -8.69
C ARG A 321 -10.69 12.80 -10.10
N ILE A 322 -11.74 13.02 -10.86
CA ILE A 322 -11.79 12.76 -12.30
C ILE A 322 -11.40 14.05 -13.03
N SER A 323 -10.59 13.90 -14.07
CA SER A 323 -10.21 14.97 -14.99
C SER A 323 -10.29 14.45 -16.44
N SER A 324 -10.14 15.33 -17.42
CA SER A 324 -10.27 15.04 -18.83
C SER A 324 -8.97 15.30 -19.61
N LEU A 325 -8.73 14.49 -20.64
CA LEU A 325 -7.73 14.72 -21.70
C LEU A 325 -8.27 15.64 -22.80
N ASP A 326 -9.60 15.81 -22.86
CA ASP A 326 -10.26 16.64 -23.84
C ASP A 326 -10.19 18.12 -23.43
N LYS A 327 -9.57 18.94 -24.27
CA LYS A 327 -9.41 20.39 -24.04
C LYS A 327 -10.72 21.17 -24.00
N ASP A 328 -11.78 20.60 -24.57
CA ASP A 328 -13.10 21.23 -24.61
C ASP A 328 -13.99 20.81 -23.42
N ASP A 329 -13.51 19.86 -22.58
CA ASP A 329 -14.20 19.41 -21.37
C ASP A 329 -13.91 20.39 -20.19
N PRO A 330 -14.90 20.78 -19.38
CA PRO A 330 -14.70 21.67 -18.23
C PRO A 330 -13.73 21.09 -17.16
N ASP A 331 -13.54 19.79 -17.11
CA ASP A 331 -12.61 19.11 -16.22
C ASP A 331 -11.23 18.86 -16.86
N PHE A 332 -10.92 19.59 -17.97
CA PHE A 332 -9.66 19.45 -18.67
C PHE A 332 -8.44 19.60 -17.74
N TYR A 333 -7.52 18.65 -17.84
CA TYR A 333 -6.25 18.70 -17.12
C TYR A 333 -5.19 19.35 -18.02
N ASP A 334 -4.95 20.63 -17.81
CA ASP A 334 -4.04 21.46 -18.63
C ASP A 334 -2.56 21.05 -18.45
N ARG A 335 -2.28 19.79 -18.79
CA ARG A 335 -0.93 19.23 -18.91
C ARG A 335 -0.92 18.19 -20.02
N ARG A 336 0.13 18.24 -20.85
CA ARG A 336 0.32 17.26 -21.91
C ARG A 336 0.78 15.92 -21.30
N PRO A 337 0.11 14.78 -21.55
CA PRO A 337 0.62 13.47 -21.21
C PRO A 337 1.87 13.15 -22.04
N ILE A 338 2.75 12.29 -21.51
CA ILE A 338 4.00 11.91 -22.18
C ILE A 338 4.00 10.49 -22.71
N LEU A 339 3.21 9.59 -22.14
CA LEU A 339 3.06 8.18 -22.57
C LEU A 339 1.87 7.54 -21.86
N ALA A 340 1.45 6.36 -22.36
CA ALA A 340 0.50 5.50 -21.67
C ALA A 340 0.97 4.03 -21.64
N ARG A 341 0.43 3.26 -20.69
CA ARG A 341 0.73 1.85 -20.48
C ARG A 341 -0.54 1.04 -20.26
N ARG A 342 -0.63 -0.11 -20.92
CA ARG A 342 -1.65 -1.13 -20.70
C ARG A 342 -1.13 -2.20 -19.79
N ILE A 343 -1.85 -2.43 -18.69
CA ILE A 343 -1.54 -3.43 -17.67
C ILE A 343 -2.39 -4.68 -17.90
N ILE A 344 -3.65 -4.48 -18.24
CA ILE A 344 -4.66 -5.52 -18.41
C ILE A 344 -4.32 -6.38 -19.64
N GLY A 345 -4.35 -7.69 -19.47
CA GLY A 345 -3.92 -8.64 -20.48
C GLY A 345 -2.44 -9.04 -20.42
N HIS A 346 -1.61 -8.28 -19.64
CA HIS A 346 -0.17 -8.51 -19.52
C HIS A 346 0.26 -8.93 -18.11
N VAL A 347 -0.70 -9.28 -17.26
CA VAL A 347 -0.42 -9.77 -15.88
C VAL A 347 0.20 -11.17 -15.96
N ASP A 348 1.28 -11.39 -15.21
CA ASP A 348 2.08 -12.63 -15.21
C ASP A 348 2.75 -12.97 -16.56
N GLU A 349 2.80 -12.03 -17.50
CA GLU A 349 3.53 -12.17 -18.76
C GLU A 349 5.01 -11.84 -18.55
N GLU A 350 5.88 -12.70 -19.10
CA GLU A 350 7.33 -12.54 -18.99
C GLU A 350 7.80 -11.23 -19.63
N GLY A 351 8.67 -10.50 -18.92
CA GLY A 351 9.23 -9.22 -19.38
C GLY A 351 8.32 -8.00 -19.22
N LYS A 352 7.05 -8.16 -18.80
CA LYS A 352 6.13 -7.03 -18.60
C LYS A 352 6.20 -6.40 -17.20
N GLY A 353 6.84 -7.06 -16.24
CA GLY A 353 7.09 -6.53 -14.89
C GLY A 353 5.85 -6.39 -14.01
N ILE A 354 4.79 -7.17 -14.31
CA ILE A 354 3.51 -7.19 -13.61
C ILE A 354 3.24 -8.61 -13.13
N ILE A 355 2.97 -8.76 -11.84
CA ILE A 355 2.69 -10.06 -11.23
C ILE A 355 1.32 -10.05 -10.54
N SER A 356 0.59 -11.16 -10.65
CA SER A 356 -0.62 -11.35 -9.85
C SER A 356 -0.26 -11.62 -8.39
N THR A 357 -1.11 -11.16 -7.46
CA THR A 357 -1.00 -11.51 -6.04
C THR A 357 -0.92 -13.03 -5.85
N PHE A 358 -1.64 -13.80 -6.67
CA PHE A 358 -1.68 -15.27 -6.61
C PHE A 358 -0.32 -15.92 -6.92
N ARG A 359 0.52 -15.31 -7.73
CA ARG A 359 1.87 -15.80 -8.06
C ARG A 359 2.99 -15.22 -7.19
N SER A 360 2.68 -14.24 -6.36
CA SER A 360 3.69 -13.60 -5.53
C SER A 360 4.09 -14.48 -4.34
N PRO A 361 5.38 -14.78 -4.15
CA PRO A 361 5.88 -15.57 -3.03
C PRO A 361 5.71 -14.88 -1.67
N HIS A 362 5.41 -13.58 -1.64
CA HIS A 362 5.11 -12.83 -0.43
C HIS A 362 3.70 -13.07 0.11
N TYR A 363 2.81 -13.62 -0.71
CA TYR A 363 1.41 -13.85 -0.35
C TYR A 363 1.02 -15.33 -0.35
N PHE A 364 1.67 -16.13 -1.20
CA PHE A 364 1.42 -17.58 -1.33
C PHE A 364 2.74 -18.35 -1.42
N PRO A 365 2.80 -19.60 -0.92
CA PRO A 365 3.95 -20.47 -1.15
C PRO A 365 4.24 -20.61 -2.65
N VAL A 366 5.52 -20.69 -3.00
CA VAL A 366 5.94 -20.95 -4.39
C VAL A 366 5.34 -22.28 -4.84
N GLN A 367 4.56 -22.23 -5.92
CA GLN A 367 3.88 -23.38 -6.50
C GLN A 367 4.82 -24.19 -7.40
#